data_62bdd082210b05d21e0371b26a264e64
#
_entry.id   62bdd082210b05d21e0371b26a264e64
#
_cell.length_a   1.000
_cell.length_b   1.000
_cell.length_c   1.000
_cell.angle_alpha   90.00
_cell.angle_beta   90.00
_cell.angle_gamma   90.00
#
_symmetry.space_group_name_H-M   'P 1'
#
loop_
_entity.id
_entity.type
_entity.pdbx_description
1 polymer ?
#
loop_
_entity_poly.entity_id
_entity_poly.type
_entity_poly.pdbx_seq_one_letter_code
_entity_poly.pdbx_strand_id
1 'polypeptide(L)'
;METDATYRGTVYPWQCDHVGHMNIMWYVGKFDEANWNLFARLGLTPSSLRESGRGMAAVQQNIAYKRELLAGDIVEIRSRLLEVRDKSVRFLHEMRNAETGEIAATCEFVGVHLDRKARKSAPFAPAIRNAAIKHLDPAEPELAQAT
;
A
#
# COMPACT_ATOMS: atom_id res chain seq x y z
N MET A 1 10.94 4.71 9.06
CA MET A 1 9.89 4.57 8.05
C MET A 1 9.14 5.87 7.79
N GLU A 2 9.10 6.71 8.76
CA GLU A 2 8.32 7.93 8.73
C GLU A 2 8.67 8.88 7.59
N THR A 3 9.92 8.91 7.20
CA THR A 3 10.42 9.82 6.18
C THR A 3 10.36 9.26 4.77
N ASP A 4 10.17 7.96 4.63
CA ASP A 4 10.27 7.30 3.34
C ASP A 4 8.90 7.00 2.75
N ALA A 5 8.63 7.58 1.60
CA ALA A 5 7.45 7.22 0.83
C ALA A 5 7.55 5.77 0.36
N THR A 6 6.41 5.11 0.29
CA THR A 6 6.30 3.79 -0.32
C THR A 6 6.13 3.87 -1.83
N TYR A 7 5.78 5.04 -2.33
CA TYR A 7 5.71 5.34 -3.75
C TYR A 7 5.95 6.83 -3.98
N ARG A 8 6.63 7.15 -5.08
CA ARG A 8 6.73 8.52 -5.58
C ARG A 8 6.76 8.47 -7.10
N GLY A 9 5.93 9.26 -7.74
CA GLY A 9 5.87 9.29 -9.19
C GLY A 9 5.13 10.51 -9.73
N THR A 10 5.01 10.56 -11.04
CA THR A 10 4.37 11.65 -11.75
C THR A 10 3.12 11.13 -12.46
N VAL A 11 2.07 11.92 -12.51
CA VAL A 11 0.90 11.62 -13.33
C VAL A 11 1.23 11.99 -14.77
N TYR A 12 1.26 11.02 -15.66
CA TYR A 12 1.49 11.26 -17.09
C TYR A 12 0.17 11.36 -17.84
N PRO A 13 0.16 12.06 -19.02
CA PRO A 13 -1.08 12.23 -19.80
C PRO A 13 -1.81 10.93 -20.14
N TRP A 14 -1.07 9.84 -20.40
CA TRP A 14 -1.68 8.53 -20.69
C TRP A 14 -2.34 7.87 -19.49
N GLN A 15 -2.13 8.42 -18.30
CA GLN A 15 -2.80 7.95 -17.08
C GLN A 15 -4.12 8.70 -16.84
N CYS A 16 -4.38 9.72 -17.61
CA CYS A 16 -5.61 10.48 -17.54
C CYS A 16 -6.65 9.94 -18.52
N ASP A 17 -7.90 10.07 -18.16
CA ASP A 17 -9.00 9.71 -19.03
C ASP A 17 -9.59 10.93 -19.75
N HIS A 18 -10.67 10.70 -20.48
CA HIS A 18 -11.34 11.75 -21.26
C HIS A 18 -12.01 12.83 -20.38
N VAL A 19 -12.15 12.58 -19.07
CA VAL A 19 -12.67 13.59 -18.13
C VAL A 19 -11.58 14.59 -17.74
N GLY A 20 -10.31 14.27 -17.99
CA GLY A 20 -9.21 15.22 -17.84
C GLY A 20 -8.40 15.08 -16.57
N HIS A 21 -8.56 14.00 -15.81
CA HIS A 21 -7.76 13.73 -14.62
C HIS A 21 -7.36 12.27 -14.56
N MET A 22 -6.46 11.94 -13.63
CA MET A 22 -5.96 10.58 -13.51
C MET A 22 -7.10 9.58 -13.35
N ASN A 23 -7.06 8.53 -14.20
CA ASN A 23 -8.09 7.50 -14.18
C ASN A 23 -7.93 6.59 -12.96
N ILE A 24 -9.05 6.08 -12.49
CA ILE A 24 -9.15 5.22 -11.31
C ILE A 24 -8.15 4.06 -11.34
N MET A 25 -7.94 3.45 -12.49
CA MET A 25 -7.03 2.29 -12.60
C MET A 25 -5.60 2.62 -12.17
N TRP A 26 -5.19 3.87 -12.35
CA TRP A 26 -3.83 4.30 -11.97
C TRP A 26 -3.68 4.58 -10.49
N TYR A 27 -4.78 4.94 -9.80
CA TYR A 27 -4.78 4.98 -8.33
C TYR A 27 -4.50 3.58 -7.79
N VAL A 28 -5.21 2.58 -8.27
CA VAL A 28 -5.02 1.19 -7.84
C VAL A 28 -3.61 0.71 -8.17
N GLY A 29 -3.11 1.01 -9.38
CA GLY A 29 -1.76 0.64 -9.78
C GLY A 29 -0.68 1.25 -8.91
N LYS A 30 -0.81 2.52 -8.54
CA LYS A 30 0.14 3.20 -7.66
C LYS A 30 0.09 2.66 -6.24
N PHE A 31 -1.11 2.36 -5.73
CA PHE A 31 -1.25 1.69 -4.45
C PHE A 31 -0.62 0.30 -4.46
N ASP A 32 -0.73 -0.42 -5.57
CA ASP A 32 -0.09 -1.73 -5.68
C ASP A 32 1.43 -1.63 -5.63
N GLU A 33 2.01 -0.66 -6.31
CA GLU A 33 3.46 -0.41 -6.21
C GLU A 33 3.87 -0.09 -4.77
N ALA A 34 3.05 0.70 -4.07
CA ALA A 34 3.28 1.00 -2.66
C ALA A 34 3.22 -0.26 -1.79
N ASN A 35 2.31 -1.19 -2.09
CA ASN A 35 2.23 -2.48 -1.40
C ASN A 35 3.58 -3.22 -1.44
N TRP A 36 4.15 -3.36 -2.64
CA TRP A 36 5.39 -4.10 -2.82
C TRP A 36 6.57 -3.42 -2.15
N ASN A 37 6.62 -2.11 -2.16
CA ASN A 37 7.65 -1.36 -1.44
C ASN A 37 7.51 -1.55 0.08
N LEU A 38 6.28 -1.52 0.60
CA LEU A 38 6.03 -1.77 2.01
C LEU A 38 6.42 -3.19 2.40
N PHE A 39 6.00 -4.19 1.64
CA PHE A 39 6.35 -5.59 1.89
C PHE A 39 7.86 -5.79 1.93
N ALA A 40 8.58 -5.18 0.98
CA ALA A 40 10.04 -5.27 0.95
C ALA A 40 10.69 -4.72 2.22
N ARG A 41 10.15 -3.64 2.77
CA ARG A 41 10.64 -3.07 4.03
C ARG A 41 10.44 -4.00 5.22
N LEU A 42 9.43 -4.87 5.16
CA LEU A 42 9.16 -5.86 6.19
C LEU A 42 10.00 -7.14 6.01
N GLY A 43 10.79 -7.21 4.94
CA GLY A 43 11.58 -8.39 4.61
C GLY A 43 10.93 -9.34 3.61
N LEU A 44 9.72 -9.01 3.15
CA LEU A 44 9.01 -9.78 2.12
C LEU A 44 9.42 -9.26 0.75
N THR A 45 10.70 -9.47 0.41
CA THR A 45 11.25 -9.04 -0.87
C THR A 45 10.89 -10.03 -1.97
N PRO A 46 10.94 -9.61 -3.26
CA PRO A 46 10.68 -10.54 -4.35
C PRO A 46 11.54 -11.80 -4.31
N SER A 47 12.82 -11.67 -3.96
CA SER A 47 13.72 -12.83 -3.88
C SER A 47 13.38 -13.74 -2.71
N SER A 48 13.10 -13.19 -1.53
CA SER A 48 12.74 -13.99 -0.37
C SER A 48 11.43 -14.75 -0.60
N LEU A 49 10.47 -14.12 -1.25
CA LEU A 49 9.20 -14.77 -1.59
C LEU A 49 9.41 -15.93 -2.58
N ARG A 50 10.24 -15.70 -3.61
CA ARG A 50 10.56 -16.76 -4.58
C ARG A 50 11.28 -17.94 -3.92
N GLU A 51 12.29 -17.67 -3.13
CA GLU A 51 13.10 -18.69 -2.48
C GLU A 51 12.32 -19.50 -1.46
N SER A 52 11.43 -18.87 -0.72
CA SER A 52 10.63 -19.53 0.30
C SER A 52 9.36 -20.19 -0.24
N GLY A 53 9.01 -19.95 -1.50
CA GLY A 53 7.74 -20.42 -2.07
C GLY A 53 6.53 -19.74 -1.46
N ARG A 54 6.71 -18.54 -0.91
CA ARG A 54 5.65 -17.74 -0.28
C ARG A 54 5.16 -16.65 -1.22
N GLY A 55 4.04 -16.06 -0.87
CA GLY A 55 3.46 -14.96 -1.61
C GLY A 55 2.62 -14.08 -0.71
N MET A 56 2.28 -12.91 -1.22
CA MET A 56 1.33 -12.00 -0.58
C MET A 56 0.17 -11.78 -1.54
N ALA A 57 -1.04 -11.84 -1.02
CA ALA A 57 -2.25 -11.62 -1.82
C ALA A 57 -3.12 -10.54 -1.17
N ALA A 58 -3.64 -9.67 -2.02
CA ALA A 58 -4.66 -8.71 -1.60
C ALA A 58 -5.98 -9.45 -1.43
N VAL A 59 -6.59 -9.32 -0.25
CA VAL A 59 -7.92 -9.91 0.00
C VAL A 59 -8.98 -8.83 0.18
N GLN A 60 -8.57 -7.61 0.50
CA GLN A 60 -9.50 -6.50 0.65
C GLN A 60 -8.78 -5.18 0.42
N GLN A 61 -9.42 -4.30 -0.34
CA GLN A 61 -8.98 -2.92 -0.49
C GLN A 61 -10.20 -2.01 -0.37
N ASN A 62 -10.06 -1.00 0.46
CA ASN A 62 -11.09 0.04 0.61
C ASN A 62 -10.45 1.37 0.21
N ILE A 63 -10.82 1.87 -0.98
CA ILE A 63 -10.24 3.08 -1.54
C ILE A 63 -11.26 4.21 -1.49
N ALA A 64 -10.83 5.35 -0.95
CA ALA A 64 -11.59 6.58 -0.96
C ALA A 64 -10.88 7.63 -1.80
N TYR A 65 -11.60 8.26 -2.70
CA TYR A 65 -11.08 9.31 -3.60
C TYR A 65 -11.48 10.66 -3.04
N LYS A 66 -10.51 11.53 -2.80
CA LYS A 66 -10.71 12.83 -2.12
C LYS A 66 -10.50 14.02 -3.05
N ARG A 67 -9.47 13.96 -3.90
CA ARG A 67 -9.09 15.05 -4.81
C ARG A 67 -8.66 14.49 -6.15
N GLU A 68 -8.90 15.24 -7.21
CA GLU A 68 -8.42 14.91 -8.55
C GLU A 68 -6.92 15.12 -8.64
N LEU A 69 -6.27 14.32 -9.47
CA LEU A 69 -4.87 14.48 -9.85
C LEU A 69 -4.80 14.71 -11.35
N LEU A 70 -4.01 15.68 -11.75
CA LEU A 70 -3.90 16.12 -13.14
C LEU A 70 -2.55 15.71 -13.71
N ALA A 71 -2.47 15.65 -15.04
CA ALA A 71 -1.21 15.39 -15.73
C ALA A 71 -0.15 16.40 -15.27
N GLY A 72 1.02 15.90 -14.90
CA GLY A 72 2.12 16.70 -14.37
C GLY A 72 2.19 16.73 -12.85
N ASP A 73 1.12 16.35 -12.13
CA ASP A 73 1.16 16.32 -10.68
C ASP A 73 2.15 15.27 -10.18
N ILE A 74 2.86 15.60 -9.11
CA ILE A 74 3.75 14.67 -8.43
C ILE A 74 3.00 14.04 -7.27
N VAL A 75 3.04 12.72 -7.23
CA VAL A 75 2.30 11.90 -6.27
C VAL A 75 3.25 11.23 -5.30
N GLU A 76 2.90 11.25 -4.03
CA GLU A 76 3.63 10.54 -3.00
C GLU A 76 2.65 9.72 -2.17
N ILE A 77 3.02 8.47 -1.89
CA ILE A 77 2.24 7.60 -1.00
C ILE A 77 3.07 7.31 0.24
N ARG A 78 2.45 7.51 1.40
CA ARG A 78 3.00 7.10 2.68
C ARG A 78 2.10 6.05 3.29
N SER A 79 2.69 5.14 4.04
CA SER A 79 1.97 3.95 4.51
C SER A 79 2.14 3.81 6.02
N ARG A 80 1.06 3.36 6.66
CA ARG A 80 1.06 3.02 8.08
C ARG A 80 0.57 1.61 8.26
N LEU A 81 1.34 0.81 9.02
CA LEU A 81 0.96 -0.53 9.37
C LEU A 81 0.02 -0.48 10.58
N LEU A 82 -1.22 -0.90 10.42
CA LEU A 82 -2.26 -0.78 11.43
C LEU A 82 -2.39 -2.04 12.29
N GLU A 83 -2.16 -3.21 11.72
CA GLU A 83 -2.37 -4.48 12.41
C GLU A 83 -1.49 -5.56 11.80
N VAL A 84 -0.93 -6.40 12.65
CA VAL A 84 -0.19 -7.60 12.23
C VAL A 84 -0.82 -8.78 12.94
N ARG A 85 -1.31 -9.75 12.15
CA ARG A 85 -1.81 -11.02 12.63
C ARG A 85 -0.83 -12.12 12.27
N ASP A 86 -1.20 -13.35 12.58
CA ASP A 86 -0.35 -14.52 12.31
C ASP A 86 -0.07 -14.70 10.81
N LYS A 87 -1.08 -14.48 9.97
CA LYS A 87 -1.03 -14.75 8.52
C LYS A 87 -1.38 -13.53 7.67
N SER A 88 -1.68 -12.39 8.27
CA SER A 88 -2.14 -11.21 7.54
C SER A 88 -1.64 -9.92 8.14
N VAL A 89 -1.64 -8.88 7.34
CA VAL A 89 -1.35 -7.50 7.74
C VAL A 89 -2.44 -6.58 7.22
N ARG A 90 -2.72 -5.54 7.97
CA ARG A 90 -3.62 -4.47 7.56
C ARG A 90 -2.87 -3.15 7.66
N PHE A 91 -2.96 -2.35 6.60
CA PHE A 91 -2.27 -1.06 6.56
C PHE A 91 -3.07 -0.03 5.78
N LEU A 92 -2.68 1.22 5.96
CA LEU A 92 -3.27 2.37 5.30
C LEU A 92 -2.24 3.04 4.41
N HIS A 93 -2.59 3.28 3.16
CA HIS A 93 -1.85 4.14 2.25
C HIS A 93 -2.55 5.49 2.16
N GLU A 94 -1.78 6.55 2.22
CA GLU A 94 -2.26 7.91 1.97
C GLU A 94 -1.52 8.46 0.75
N MET A 95 -2.28 8.70 -0.32
CA MET A 95 -1.77 9.27 -1.56
C MET A 95 -1.97 10.76 -1.54
N ARG A 96 -0.89 11.52 -1.71
CA ARG A 96 -0.90 12.98 -1.66
C ARG A 96 -0.38 13.59 -2.95
N ASN A 97 -0.90 14.75 -3.28
CA ASN A 97 -0.22 15.66 -4.18
C ASN A 97 1.00 16.20 -3.44
N ALA A 98 2.20 15.91 -3.95
CA ALA A 98 3.45 16.25 -3.24
C ALA A 98 3.68 17.76 -3.17
N GLU A 99 3.13 18.53 -4.10
CA GLU A 99 3.27 19.99 -4.11
C GLU A 99 2.38 20.67 -3.07
N THR A 100 1.13 20.25 -2.98
CA THR A 100 0.14 20.88 -2.09
C THR A 100 0.05 20.23 -0.72
N GLY A 101 0.45 18.97 -0.60
CA GLY A 101 0.30 18.17 0.61
C GLY A 101 -1.12 17.62 0.81
N GLU A 102 -2.06 17.93 -0.08
CA GLU A 102 -3.43 17.46 0.05
C GLU A 102 -3.53 15.96 -0.24
N ILE A 103 -4.37 15.28 0.55
CA ILE A 103 -4.65 13.87 0.31
C ILE A 103 -5.58 13.75 -0.90
N ALA A 104 -5.10 13.02 -1.91
CA ALA A 104 -5.87 12.74 -3.13
C ALA A 104 -6.70 11.47 -2.98
N ALA A 105 -6.17 10.47 -2.31
CA ALA A 105 -6.87 9.20 -2.08
C ALA A 105 -6.25 8.45 -0.90
N THR A 106 -7.04 7.54 -0.32
CA THR A 106 -6.58 6.64 0.71
C THR A 106 -6.93 5.21 0.32
N CYS A 107 -6.12 4.25 0.79
CA CYS A 107 -6.39 2.83 0.58
C CYS A 107 -6.11 2.07 1.87
N GLU A 108 -7.15 1.51 2.46
CA GLU A 108 -7.00 0.56 3.54
C GLU A 108 -6.92 -0.84 2.91
N PHE A 109 -5.86 -1.55 3.22
CA PHE A 109 -5.50 -2.78 2.53
C PHE A 109 -5.31 -3.91 3.54
N VAL A 110 -5.83 -5.09 3.19
CA VAL A 110 -5.55 -6.33 3.93
C VAL A 110 -4.82 -7.28 3.00
N GLY A 111 -3.61 -7.67 3.41
CA GLY A 111 -2.80 -8.65 2.69
C GLY A 111 -2.65 -9.93 3.50
N VAL A 112 -2.70 -11.07 2.80
CA VAL A 112 -2.55 -12.38 3.40
C VAL A 112 -1.29 -13.04 2.88
N HIS A 113 -0.52 -13.61 3.80
CA HIS A 113 0.67 -14.38 3.49
C HIS A 113 0.28 -15.80 3.11
N LEU A 114 0.82 -16.29 1.99
CA LEU A 114 0.44 -17.55 1.38
C LEU A 114 1.61 -18.51 1.26
N ASP A 115 1.29 -19.80 1.36
CA ASP A 115 2.10 -20.87 0.79
C ASP A 115 1.59 -21.11 -0.65
N ARG A 116 2.43 -20.78 -1.64
CA ARG A 116 2.03 -20.89 -3.05
C ARG A 116 1.86 -22.32 -3.51
N LYS A 117 2.59 -23.27 -2.91
CA LYS A 117 2.49 -24.69 -3.27
C LYS A 117 1.22 -25.29 -2.70
N ALA A 118 0.96 -25.08 -1.40
CA ALA A 118 -0.24 -25.57 -0.74
C ALA A 118 -1.49 -24.76 -1.13
N ARG A 119 -1.31 -23.54 -1.69
CA ARG A 119 -2.35 -22.62 -2.11
C ARG A 119 -3.31 -22.25 -0.96
N LYS A 120 -2.74 -21.95 0.17
CA LYS A 120 -3.48 -21.52 1.37
C LYS A 120 -2.64 -20.56 2.19
N SER A 121 -3.29 -19.85 3.12
CA SER A 121 -2.59 -18.94 4.01
C SER A 121 -1.58 -19.66 4.88
N ALA A 122 -0.51 -18.96 5.21
CA ALA A 122 0.59 -19.49 6.02
C ALA A 122 1.11 -18.42 6.97
N PRO A 123 1.56 -18.81 8.18
CA PRO A 123 2.12 -17.84 9.11
C PRO A 123 3.36 -17.15 8.55
N PHE A 124 3.54 -15.90 8.92
CA PHE A 124 4.80 -15.20 8.67
C PHE A 124 5.94 -15.88 9.43
N ALA A 125 7.13 -15.87 8.86
CA ALA A 125 8.33 -16.26 9.59
C ALA A 125 8.49 -15.31 10.81
N PRO A 126 9.01 -15.82 11.95
CA PRO A 126 9.13 -14.99 13.16
C PRO A 126 9.91 -13.69 12.94
N ALA A 127 10.98 -13.72 12.14
CA ALA A 127 11.77 -12.53 11.85
C ALA A 127 10.94 -11.46 11.10
N ILE A 128 10.11 -11.88 10.17
CA ILE A 128 9.23 -10.99 9.41
C ILE A 128 8.17 -10.38 10.33
N ARG A 129 7.53 -11.23 11.13
CA ARG A 129 6.51 -10.77 12.06
C ARG A 129 7.07 -9.78 13.08
N ASN A 130 8.25 -10.07 13.62
CA ASN A 130 8.91 -9.18 14.57
C ASN A 130 9.27 -7.83 13.93
N ALA A 131 9.75 -7.85 12.71
CA ALA A 131 10.04 -6.62 11.96
C ALA A 131 8.76 -5.80 11.74
N ALA A 132 7.68 -6.46 11.35
CA ALA A 132 6.39 -5.81 11.14
C ALA A 132 5.86 -5.18 12.44
N ILE A 133 5.93 -5.88 13.54
CA ILE A 133 5.47 -5.38 14.84
C ILE A 133 6.20 -4.10 15.23
N LYS A 134 7.49 -3.99 14.92
CA LYS A 134 8.27 -2.76 15.20
C LYS A 134 7.78 -1.54 14.41
N HIS A 135 7.11 -1.77 13.30
CA HIS A 135 6.59 -0.70 12.44
C HIS A 135 5.11 -0.41 12.68
N LEU A 136 4.47 -1.07 13.65
CA LEU A 136 3.07 -0.83 13.95
C LEU A 136 2.81 0.62 14.32
N ASP A 137 1.81 1.20 13.69
CA ASP A 137 1.26 2.50 13.99
C ASP A 137 -0.27 2.36 14.03
N PRO A 138 -0.81 1.86 15.15
CA PRO A 138 -2.20 1.46 15.24
C PRO A 138 -3.19 2.62 15.43
N ALA A 139 -2.71 3.86 15.47
CA ALA A 139 -3.58 5.01 15.60
C ALA A 139 -4.59 5.04 14.46
N GLU A 140 -5.87 5.11 14.80
CA GLU A 140 -6.90 5.19 13.79
C GLU A 140 -6.73 6.46 12.96
N PRO A 141 -6.81 6.36 11.62
CA PRO A 141 -6.69 7.55 10.80
C PRO A 141 -7.85 8.51 11.06
N GLU A 142 -7.55 9.79 11.18
CA GLU A 142 -8.58 10.83 11.28
C GLU A 142 -9.60 10.73 10.13
N LEU A 143 -9.15 10.27 8.98
CA LEU A 143 -9.97 10.10 7.78
C LEU A 143 -11.05 9.05 7.91
N ALA A 144 -10.85 8.04 8.76
CA ALA A 144 -11.86 7.01 9.00
C ALA A 144 -13.06 7.58 9.77
N GLN A 145 -12.87 8.68 10.47
CA GLN A 145 -13.92 9.34 11.25
C GLN A 145 -14.66 10.42 10.45
N ALA A 146 -14.11 10.83 9.31
CA ALA A 146 -14.63 11.95 8.52
C ALA A 146 -15.65 11.51 7.44
N THR A 147 -15.89 10.24 7.33
CA THR A 147 -16.90 9.68 6.45
C THR A 147 -18.11 9.22 7.26
#